data_786f2c408280907e241a79ab3dab45ff
#
_entry.id   786f2c408280907e241a79ab3dab45ff
#
_cell.length_a   1.000
_cell.length_b   1.000
_cell.length_c   1.000
_cell.angle_alpha   90.00
_cell.angle_beta   90.00
_cell.angle_gamma   90.00
#
_symmetry.space_group_name_H-M   'P 1'
#
loop_
_entity.id
_entity.type
_entity.pdbx_description
1 polymer ?
#
loop_
_entity_poly.entity_id
_entity_poly.type
_entity_poly.pdbx_seq_one_letter_code
_entity_poly.pdbx_strand_id
1 'polypeptide(L)'
;MSASFYILYSHVLDRYYTGHTEDDMTERLRRHNANHKGFTGKTNDWTVVYMEKYPSKDDAYARERLVKSWKSRIKIEKLIMENPPPAGL
;
A
#
# COMPACT_ATOMS: atom_id res chain seq x y z
N MET A 1 13.47 13.48 -5.63
CA MET A 1 13.33 12.04 -5.46
C MET A 1 11.86 11.65 -5.52
N SER A 2 11.53 10.48 -6.08
CA SER A 2 10.14 10.07 -6.19
C SER A 2 9.68 9.35 -4.93
N ALA A 3 8.36 9.31 -4.75
CA ALA A 3 7.72 8.58 -3.66
C ALA A 3 6.57 7.78 -4.23
N SER A 4 6.07 6.81 -3.46
CA SER A 4 4.96 5.98 -3.90
C SER A 4 3.86 5.98 -2.84
N PHE A 5 2.62 6.04 -3.31
CA PHE A 5 1.46 5.63 -2.54
C PHE A 5 1.15 4.19 -2.92
N TYR A 6 0.81 3.35 -1.95
CA TYR A 6 0.57 1.94 -2.23
C TYR A 6 -0.54 1.37 -1.37
N ILE A 7 -1.13 0.28 -1.85
CA ILE A 7 -2.10 -0.50 -1.10
C ILE A 7 -1.62 -1.95 -1.07
N LEU A 8 -1.59 -2.52 0.12
CA LEU A 8 -1.25 -3.92 0.35
C LEU A 8 -2.51 -4.69 0.73
N TYR A 9 -2.50 -6.00 0.45
CA TYR A 9 -3.57 -6.90 0.87
C TYR A 9 -2.99 -8.14 1.53
N SER A 10 -3.65 -8.63 2.59
CA SER A 10 -3.32 -9.87 3.26
C SER A 10 -4.52 -10.81 3.18
N HIS A 11 -4.31 -11.99 2.61
CA HIS A 11 -5.33 -13.04 2.59
C HIS A 11 -5.63 -13.57 3.99
N VAL A 12 -4.59 -13.72 4.80
CA VAL A 12 -4.74 -14.26 6.17
C VAL A 12 -5.66 -13.37 6.99
N LEU A 13 -5.44 -12.06 6.92
CA LEU A 13 -6.24 -11.10 7.69
C LEU A 13 -7.49 -10.63 6.96
N ASP A 14 -7.54 -10.83 5.64
CA ASP A 14 -8.56 -10.25 4.75
C ASP A 14 -8.66 -8.75 4.96
N ARG A 15 -7.51 -8.06 4.90
CA ARG A 15 -7.39 -6.63 5.18
C ARG A 15 -6.52 -5.95 4.15
N TYR A 16 -6.84 -4.68 3.93
CA TYR A 16 -6.02 -3.76 3.13
C TYR A 16 -5.22 -2.86 4.05
N TYR A 17 -4.03 -2.50 3.60
CA TYR A 17 -3.21 -1.50 4.27
C TYR A 17 -2.76 -0.48 3.25
N THR A 18 -2.97 0.82 3.54
CA THR A 18 -2.53 1.91 2.67
C THR A 18 -1.36 2.63 3.30
N GLY A 19 -0.37 2.99 2.48
CA GLY A 19 0.81 3.69 2.97
C GLY A 19 1.48 4.50 1.88
N HIS A 20 2.58 5.14 2.26
CA HIS A 20 3.44 5.84 1.32
C HIS A 20 4.90 5.58 1.69
N THR A 21 5.79 5.71 0.71
CA THR A 21 7.21 5.48 0.96
C THR A 21 8.06 6.20 -0.09
N GLU A 22 9.27 6.62 0.31
CA GLU A 22 10.30 7.06 -0.61
C GLU A 22 11.24 5.91 -0.98
N ASP A 23 11.12 4.79 -0.28
CA ASP A 23 11.96 3.62 -0.51
C ASP A 23 11.49 2.83 -1.74
N ASP A 24 12.36 1.96 -2.23
CA ASP A 24 11.97 0.96 -3.21
C ASP A 24 10.81 0.11 -2.67
N MET A 25 9.79 -0.12 -3.49
CA MET A 25 8.59 -0.82 -3.04
C MET A 25 8.89 -2.27 -2.62
N THR A 26 9.83 -2.92 -3.29
CA THR A 26 10.24 -4.29 -2.92
C THR A 26 10.79 -4.31 -1.49
N GLU A 27 11.65 -3.36 -1.16
CA GLU A 27 12.22 -3.26 0.18
C GLU A 27 11.16 -2.90 1.22
N ARG A 28 10.24 -2.00 0.87
CA ARG A 28 9.16 -1.61 1.78
C ARG A 28 8.22 -2.78 2.05
N LEU A 29 7.89 -3.56 1.02
CA LEU A 29 7.07 -4.75 1.16
C LEU A 29 7.75 -5.77 2.07
N ARG A 30 9.07 -5.97 1.90
CA ARG A 30 9.84 -6.88 2.74
C ARG A 30 9.74 -6.47 4.21
N ARG A 31 9.81 -5.17 4.50
CA ARG A 31 9.68 -4.68 5.88
C ARG A 31 8.29 -4.93 6.45
N HIS A 32 7.25 -4.75 5.65
CA HIS A 32 5.88 -5.02 6.11
C HIS A 32 5.68 -6.50 6.44
N ASN A 33 6.33 -7.39 5.70
CA ASN A 33 6.24 -8.82 5.92
C ASN A 33 7.20 -9.33 7.00
N ALA A 34 8.07 -8.46 7.53
CA ALA A 34 8.94 -8.82 8.63
C ALA A 34 8.16 -8.81 9.95
N ASN A 35 8.64 -9.58 10.91
CA ASN A 35 8.02 -9.61 12.24
C ASN A 35 8.31 -8.30 12.97
N HIS A 36 7.29 -7.47 13.19
CA HIS A 36 7.42 -6.21 13.90
C HIS A 36 6.12 -5.87 14.63
N LYS A 37 6.13 -4.81 15.44
CA LYS A 37 5.00 -4.48 16.33
C LYS A 37 3.86 -3.73 15.64
N GLY A 38 4.04 -3.21 14.43
CA GLY A 38 3.02 -2.46 13.72
C GLY A 38 1.89 -3.35 13.22
N PHE A 39 0.85 -2.72 12.65
CA PHE A 39 -0.31 -3.45 12.12
C PHE A 39 0.10 -4.53 11.12
N THR A 40 1.01 -4.20 10.20
CA THR A 40 1.42 -5.15 9.17
C THR A 40 2.29 -6.28 9.70
N GLY A 41 2.80 -6.17 10.93
CA GLY A 41 3.55 -7.25 11.58
C GLY A 41 2.71 -8.43 12.03
N LYS A 42 1.39 -8.35 11.92
CA LYS A 42 0.46 -9.42 12.33
C LYS A 42 0.48 -10.61 11.38
N THR A 43 1.01 -10.43 10.18
CA THR A 43 1.12 -11.49 9.19
C THR A 43 2.33 -11.22 8.30
N ASN A 44 2.69 -12.18 7.46
CA ASN A 44 3.81 -12.03 6.51
C ASN A 44 3.40 -12.34 5.08
N ASP A 45 2.11 -12.23 4.77
CA ASP A 45 1.59 -12.55 3.44
C ASP A 45 1.14 -11.31 2.65
N TRP A 46 1.59 -10.11 3.03
CA TRP A 46 1.22 -8.88 2.34
C TRP A 46 1.71 -8.89 0.88
N THR A 47 0.83 -8.46 -0.02
CA THR A 47 1.17 -8.28 -1.44
C THR A 47 0.76 -6.88 -1.87
N VAL A 48 1.50 -6.33 -2.84
CA VAL A 48 1.15 -5.02 -3.42
C VAL A 48 0.03 -5.23 -4.42
N VAL A 49 -1.13 -4.60 -4.17
CA VAL A 49 -2.28 -4.71 -5.07
C VAL A 49 -2.55 -3.40 -5.81
N TYR A 50 -1.88 -2.31 -5.43
CA TYR A 50 -2.04 -1.02 -6.10
C TYR A 50 -0.86 -0.11 -5.77
N MET A 51 -0.42 0.70 -6.74
CA MET A 51 0.66 1.64 -6.52
C MET A 51 0.53 2.85 -7.46
N GLU A 52 0.83 4.05 -6.92
CA GLU A 52 0.93 5.29 -7.70
C GLU A 52 2.27 5.94 -7.39
N LYS A 53 2.91 6.50 -8.42
CA LYS A 53 4.16 7.23 -8.27
C LYS A 53 3.89 8.73 -8.17
N TYR A 54 4.64 9.39 -7.30
CA TYR A 54 4.55 10.84 -7.10
C TYR A 54 5.95 11.46 -7.07
N PRO A 55 6.08 12.74 -7.47
CA PRO A 55 7.40 13.39 -7.46
C PRO A 55 7.93 13.67 -6.06
N SER A 56 7.07 13.71 -5.05
CA SER A 56 7.48 14.02 -3.68
C SER A 56 6.78 13.16 -2.67
N LYS A 57 7.41 13.03 -1.49
CA LYS A 57 6.82 12.35 -0.34
C LYS A 57 5.52 13.01 0.10
N ASP A 58 5.47 14.34 0.08
CA ASP A 58 4.27 15.09 0.51
C ASP A 58 3.06 14.75 -0.35
N ASP A 59 3.25 14.61 -1.66
CA ASP A 59 2.18 14.26 -2.58
C ASP A 59 1.68 12.82 -2.33
N ALA A 60 2.60 11.89 -2.13
CA ALA A 60 2.25 10.49 -1.83
C ALA A 60 1.52 10.40 -0.49
N TYR A 61 1.97 11.15 0.51
CA TYR A 61 1.32 11.18 1.82
C TYR A 61 -0.09 11.79 1.73
N ALA A 62 -0.25 12.85 0.94
CA ALA A 62 -1.59 13.45 0.74
C ALA A 62 -2.56 12.44 0.14
N ARG A 63 -2.09 11.64 -0.82
CA ARG A 63 -2.92 10.59 -1.42
C ARG A 63 -3.30 9.52 -0.39
N GLU A 64 -2.35 9.10 0.43
CA GLU A 64 -2.62 8.14 1.49
C GLU A 64 -3.71 8.66 2.44
N ARG A 65 -3.60 9.91 2.86
CA ARG A 65 -4.61 10.51 3.76
C ARG A 65 -5.99 10.56 3.10
N LEU A 66 -6.04 10.91 1.82
CA LEU A 66 -7.29 10.97 1.09
C LEU A 66 -7.96 9.59 1.02
N VAL A 67 -7.21 8.57 0.63
CA VAL A 67 -7.76 7.21 0.52
C VAL A 67 -8.19 6.67 1.89
N LYS A 68 -7.41 6.92 2.93
CA LYS A 68 -7.79 6.54 4.29
C LYS A 68 -9.08 7.23 4.75
N SER A 69 -9.33 8.45 4.27
CA SER A 69 -10.54 9.20 4.65
C SER A 69 -11.81 8.59 4.08
N TRP A 70 -11.71 7.78 3.04
CA TRP A 70 -12.89 7.13 2.45
C TRP A 70 -13.58 6.17 3.41
N LYS A 71 -12.83 5.49 4.27
CA LYS A 71 -13.34 4.49 5.22
C LYS A 71 -14.29 3.51 4.55
N SER A 72 -13.92 3.08 3.33
CA SER A 72 -14.78 2.23 2.50
C SER A 72 -13.94 1.20 1.77
N ARG A 73 -14.12 -0.06 2.14
CA ARG A 73 -13.46 -1.17 1.47
C ARG A 73 -13.90 -1.27 0.01
N ILE A 74 -15.17 -0.99 -0.27
CA ILE A 74 -15.71 -1.04 -1.64
C ILE A 74 -14.99 -0.05 -2.54
N LYS A 75 -14.76 1.18 -2.05
CA LYS A 75 -14.05 2.19 -2.83
C LYS A 75 -12.59 1.79 -3.07
N ILE A 76 -11.93 1.20 -2.09
CA ILE A 76 -10.57 0.70 -2.24
C ILE A 76 -10.52 -0.41 -3.28
N GLU A 77 -11.44 -1.37 -3.21
CA GLU A 77 -11.48 -2.46 -4.17
C GLU A 77 -11.78 -1.98 -5.58
N LYS A 78 -12.65 -0.98 -5.72
CA LYS A 78 -12.93 -0.37 -7.02
C LYS A 78 -11.68 0.29 -7.61
N LEU A 79 -10.93 1.02 -6.79
CA LEU A 79 -9.69 1.65 -7.23
C LEU A 79 -8.70 0.59 -7.74
N ILE A 80 -8.56 -0.51 -7.01
CA ILE A 80 -7.64 -1.60 -7.39
C ILE A 80 -8.08 -2.26 -8.69
N MET A 81 -9.39 -2.53 -8.84
CA MET A 81 -9.92 -3.21 -10.03
C MET A 81 -9.76 -2.36 -11.29
N GLU A 82 -9.88 -1.05 -11.18
CA GLU A 82 -9.74 -0.13 -12.32
C GLU A 82 -8.27 0.06 -12.73
N ASN A 83 -7.34 -0.29 -11.86
CA ASN A 83 -5.91 -0.02 -12.02
C ASN A 83 -5.12 -1.26 -11.56
N PRO A 84 -4.95 -2.27 -12.43
CA PRO A 84 -4.23 -3.48 -12.02
C PRO A 84 -2.83 -3.16 -11.53
N PRO A 85 -2.26 -3.99 -10.61
CA PRO A 85 -0.94 -3.73 -10.06
C PRO A 85 0.13 -3.78 -11.14
N PRO A 86 1.25 -3.05 -10.94
CA PRO A 86 2.36 -3.10 -11.89
C PRO A 86 2.92 -4.51 -12.02
N ALA A 87 3.35 -4.87 -13.23
CA ALA A 87 3.98 -6.16 -13.48
C ALA A 87 5.27 -6.27 -12.66
N GLY A 88 5.52 -7.44 -12.10
CA GLY A 88 6.75 -7.73 -11.37
C GLY A 88 6.73 -7.39 -9.89
N LEU A 89 5.60 -6.97 -9.35
CA LEU A 89 5.47 -6.68 -7.91
C LEU A 89 4.70 -7.75 -7.14
#